data_3897f6aa7b6dc76eeb452f4654358bef
#
_entry.id   3897f6aa7b6dc76eeb452f4654358bef
#
_cell.length_a   1.000
_cell.length_b   1.000
_cell.length_c   1.000
_cell.angle_alpha   90.00
_cell.angle_beta   90.00
_cell.angle_gamma   90.00
#
_symmetry.space_group_name_H-M   'P 1'
#
loop_
_entity.id
_entity.type
_entity.pdbx_description
1 polymer ?
#
loop_
_entity_poly.entity_id
_entity_poly.type
_entity_poly.pdbx_seq_one_letter_code
_entity_poly.pdbx_strand_id
1 'polypeptide(L)'
;MRHASSLLLLLLCALLAACASTPRTASAPTPKPMPSAQPGALSFERIVVSAQPTADDLRQWSERGVSTVLNLRTPEEMADRSRVPFDEAALAAELGLDYRAHPIDGKAHPFSPAAVDAFAEALARSEGKLLVHCATGVRAGWLYAAYAVKHQGVSPEDALRSLAPLGHWPLPLEQMTGLPLRLELKSDDED
;
A
#
# COMPACT_ATOMS: atom_id res chain seq x y z
N MET A 1 -54.88 -33.21 41.56
CA MET A 1 -54.11 -32.07 41.99
C MET A 1 -53.09 -31.84 40.89
N ARG A 2 -53.44 -31.09 39.97
CA ARG A 2 -52.81 -30.94 38.62
C ARG A 2 -52.84 -29.46 38.32
N HIS A 3 -51.86 -28.94 37.62
CA HIS A 3 -51.69 -27.56 37.08
C HIS A 3 -50.63 -26.71 37.77
N ALA A 4 -49.35 -26.99 37.48
CA ALA A 4 -48.28 -26.02 37.65
C ALA A 4 -47.08 -26.40 36.76
N SER A 5 -47.22 -26.41 35.43
CA SER A 5 -46.09 -26.72 34.54
C SER A 5 -46.35 -26.19 33.10
N SER A 6 -46.77 -24.95 32.94
CA SER A 6 -46.96 -24.41 31.59
C SER A 6 -46.70 -22.93 31.43
N LEU A 7 -45.87 -22.32 32.28
CA LEU A 7 -45.58 -20.88 32.20
C LEU A 7 -44.07 -20.53 32.12
N LEU A 8 -43.19 -21.49 31.80
CA LEU A 8 -41.74 -21.24 31.79
C LEU A 8 -41.10 -21.47 30.39
N LEU A 9 -41.88 -21.49 29.32
CA LEU A 9 -41.33 -21.73 27.98
C LEU A 9 -41.53 -20.60 26.97
N LEU A 10 -41.86 -19.40 27.40
CA LEU A 10 -42.11 -18.25 26.52
C LEU A 10 -41.21 -17.03 26.74
N LEU A 11 -40.11 -17.16 27.46
CA LEU A 11 -39.21 -16.02 27.76
C LEU A 11 -37.76 -16.19 27.25
N LEU A 12 -37.52 -17.10 26.30
CA LEU A 12 -36.14 -17.33 25.83
C LEU A 12 -35.96 -17.09 24.32
N CYS A 13 -36.83 -16.32 23.67
CA CYS A 13 -36.73 -16.03 22.23
C CYS A 13 -36.52 -14.56 21.84
N ALA A 14 -35.98 -13.72 22.72
CA ALA A 14 -35.87 -12.29 22.44
C ALA A 14 -34.51 -11.70 22.83
N LEU A 15 -33.37 -12.28 22.38
CA LEU A 15 -32.05 -11.64 22.51
C LEU A 15 -31.06 -12.15 21.44
N LEU A 16 -31.47 -12.28 20.21
CA LEU A 16 -30.55 -12.37 19.06
C LEU A 16 -30.82 -11.19 18.09
N ALA A 17 -30.77 -9.97 18.65
CA ALA A 17 -30.50 -8.82 17.80
C ALA A 17 -29.01 -8.90 17.43
N ALA A 18 -28.70 -9.67 16.38
CA ALA A 18 -27.41 -9.66 15.74
C ALA A 18 -27.16 -8.23 15.28
N CYS A 19 -26.27 -7.52 15.98
CA CYS A 19 -25.67 -6.30 15.44
C CYS A 19 -24.97 -6.68 14.15
N ALA A 20 -25.65 -6.50 13.03
CA ALA A 20 -25.02 -6.48 11.71
C ALA A 20 -24.12 -5.23 11.69
N SER A 21 -22.90 -5.37 12.20
CA SER A 21 -21.86 -4.37 12.04
C SER A 21 -21.56 -4.30 10.56
N THR A 22 -22.06 -3.27 9.89
CA THR A 22 -21.60 -2.94 8.54
C THR A 22 -20.07 -2.83 8.60
N PRO A 23 -19.33 -3.53 7.72
CA PRO A 23 -17.89 -3.40 7.69
C PRO A 23 -17.56 -1.93 7.41
N ARG A 24 -16.98 -1.26 8.41
CA ARG A 24 -16.54 0.14 8.26
C ARG A 24 -15.30 0.10 7.37
N THR A 25 -15.45 0.56 6.13
CA THR A 25 -14.31 0.76 5.22
C THR A 25 -13.34 1.75 5.88
N ALA A 26 -12.07 1.39 5.98
CA ALA A 26 -11.06 2.27 6.53
C ALA A 26 -10.80 3.43 5.58
N SER A 27 -10.63 4.64 6.12
CA SER A 27 -10.20 5.78 5.33
C SER A 27 -8.71 5.64 4.99
N ALA A 28 -8.33 6.03 3.77
CA ALA A 28 -6.93 6.08 3.39
C ALA A 28 -6.15 7.08 4.26
N PRO A 29 -4.92 6.74 4.70
CA PRO A 29 -4.06 7.68 5.39
C PRO A 29 -3.78 8.91 4.51
N THR A 30 -3.79 10.10 5.09
CA THR A 30 -3.42 11.33 4.38
C THR A 30 -1.91 11.34 4.16
N PRO A 31 -1.44 11.41 2.89
CA PRO A 31 -0.01 11.44 2.61
C PRO A 31 0.62 12.75 3.07
N LYS A 32 1.89 12.67 3.52
CA LYS A 32 2.73 13.83 3.81
C LYS A 32 3.88 13.87 2.82
N PRO A 33 4.18 15.03 2.22
CA PRO A 33 5.38 15.18 1.40
C PRO A 33 6.64 14.81 2.20
N MET A 34 7.54 14.07 1.58
CA MET A 34 8.88 13.80 2.11
C MET A 34 9.88 14.76 1.48
N PRO A 35 10.82 15.33 2.25
CA PRO A 35 11.91 16.06 1.66
C PRO A 35 12.70 15.13 0.72
N SER A 36 12.83 15.53 -0.53
CA SER A 36 13.53 14.79 -1.57
C SER A 36 14.02 15.76 -2.63
N ALA A 37 15.16 15.45 -3.24
CA ALA A 37 15.63 16.11 -4.45
C ALA A 37 14.73 15.82 -5.66
N GLN A 38 13.98 14.72 -5.60
CA GLN A 38 13.00 14.34 -6.63
C GLN A 38 11.58 14.73 -6.20
N PRO A 39 10.77 15.33 -7.10
CA PRO A 39 9.35 15.58 -6.82
C PRO A 39 8.58 14.28 -6.54
N GLY A 40 7.60 14.33 -5.62
CA GLY A 40 6.62 13.27 -5.48
C GLY A 40 6.95 12.17 -4.47
N ALA A 41 7.90 12.37 -3.54
CA ALA A 41 8.04 11.45 -2.41
C ALA A 41 6.95 11.72 -1.37
N LEU A 42 6.15 10.68 -1.05
CA LEU A 42 5.03 10.73 -0.11
C LEU A 42 5.24 9.77 1.05
N SER A 43 4.93 10.20 2.26
CA SER A 43 4.95 9.35 3.46
C SER A 43 3.54 9.06 3.93
N PHE A 44 3.25 7.78 4.14
CA PHE A 44 2.02 7.23 4.71
C PHE A 44 2.39 6.48 5.99
N GLU A 45 2.41 7.16 7.12
CA GLU A 45 2.83 6.57 8.40
C GLU A 45 4.22 5.88 8.33
N ARG A 46 4.23 4.55 8.19
CA ARG A 46 5.44 3.73 8.08
C ARG A 46 5.90 3.46 6.65
N ILE A 47 5.22 4.01 5.64
CA ILE A 47 5.50 3.74 4.23
C ILE A 47 5.95 5.05 3.56
N VAL A 48 7.01 5.00 2.78
CA VAL A 48 7.45 6.07 1.88
C VAL A 48 7.34 5.56 0.46
N VAL A 49 6.57 6.26 -0.37
CA VAL A 49 6.39 5.97 -1.81
C VAL A 49 7.15 7.01 -2.60
N SER A 50 8.02 6.62 -3.52
CA SER A 50 8.81 7.59 -4.28
C SER A 50 9.16 7.15 -5.72
N ALA A 51 9.63 8.12 -6.50
CA ALA A 51 10.45 7.86 -7.67
C ALA A 51 11.82 7.31 -7.26
N GLN A 52 12.73 7.10 -8.23
CA GLN A 52 14.11 6.70 -7.94
C GLN A 52 14.75 7.70 -6.97
N PRO A 53 15.14 7.28 -5.75
CA PRO A 53 15.86 8.15 -4.84
C PRO A 53 17.26 8.47 -5.37
N THR A 54 17.78 9.62 -5.00
CA THR A 54 19.20 9.91 -5.11
C THR A 54 19.97 9.28 -3.93
N ALA A 55 21.29 9.22 -4.03
CA ALA A 55 22.13 8.77 -2.91
C ALA A 55 21.91 9.64 -1.65
N ASP A 56 21.71 10.95 -1.84
CA ASP A 56 21.47 11.87 -0.73
C ASP A 56 20.06 11.71 -0.13
N ASP A 57 19.04 11.40 -0.97
CA ASP A 57 17.71 11.06 -0.46
C ASP A 57 17.78 9.82 0.46
N LEU A 58 18.50 8.76 0.04
CA LEU A 58 18.64 7.54 0.86
C LEU A 58 19.29 7.83 2.21
N ARG A 59 20.36 8.64 2.24
CA ARG A 59 21.02 9.04 3.49
C ARG A 59 20.05 9.80 4.40
N GLN A 60 19.40 10.84 3.87
CA GLN A 60 18.47 11.65 4.63
C GLN A 60 17.26 10.85 5.13
N TRP A 61 16.75 9.92 4.33
CA TRP A 61 15.59 9.12 4.73
C TRP A 61 15.96 8.04 5.75
N SER A 62 17.17 7.48 5.67
CA SER A 62 17.71 6.61 6.72
C SER A 62 17.72 7.33 8.07
N GLU A 63 18.23 8.57 8.13
CA GLU A 63 18.21 9.42 9.33
C GLU A 63 16.79 9.73 9.84
N ARG A 64 15.78 9.65 8.95
CA ARG A 64 14.35 9.86 9.26
C ARG A 64 13.58 8.59 9.54
N GLY A 65 14.32 7.49 9.75
CA GLY A 65 13.78 6.22 10.18
C GLY A 65 13.34 5.27 9.08
N VAL A 66 13.76 5.48 7.82
CA VAL A 66 13.69 4.42 6.81
C VAL A 66 14.70 3.34 7.19
N SER A 67 14.25 2.09 7.30
CA SER A 67 15.08 0.93 7.65
C SER A 67 15.05 -0.16 6.58
N THR A 68 14.11 -0.08 5.64
CA THR A 68 13.94 -1.07 4.58
C THR A 68 13.69 -0.37 3.25
N VAL A 69 14.30 -0.84 2.19
CA VAL A 69 14.08 -0.40 0.80
C VAL A 69 13.50 -1.54 -0.01
N LEU A 70 12.38 -1.31 -0.68
CA LEU A 70 11.79 -2.19 -1.67
C LEU A 70 11.90 -1.55 -3.06
N ASN A 71 12.85 -2.00 -3.84
CA ASN A 71 13.07 -1.54 -5.20
C ASN A 71 12.23 -2.35 -6.19
N LEU A 72 11.39 -1.67 -6.99
CA LEU A 72 10.52 -2.29 -8.00
C LEU A 72 11.09 -2.22 -9.42
N ARG A 73 12.31 -1.70 -9.59
CA ARG A 73 12.95 -1.61 -10.89
C ARG A 73 13.62 -2.93 -11.27
N THR A 74 13.69 -3.19 -12.57
CA THR A 74 14.39 -4.37 -13.07
C THR A 74 15.92 -4.24 -12.94
N PRO A 75 16.66 -5.34 -12.98
CA PRO A 75 18.13 -5.28 -12.98
C PRO A 75 18.69 -4.41 -14.12
N GLU A 76 18.07 -4.45 -15.30
CA GLU A 76 18.46 -3.65 -16.47
C GLU A 76 18.24 -2.15 -16.23
N GLU A 77 17.13 -1.79 -15.62
CA GLU A 77 16.86 -0.40 -15.22
C GLU A 77 17.88 0.10 -14.20
N MET A 78 18.29 -0.75 -13.25
CA MET A 78 19.28 -0.41 -12.21
C MET A 78 20.71 -0.38 -12.74
N ALA A 79 20.99 -1.10 -13.83
CA ALA A 79 22.30 -1.08 -14.49
C ALA A 79 22.53 0.19 -15.34
N ASP A 80 21.48 0.93 -15.69
CA ASP A 80 21.58 2.18 -16.44
C ASP A 80 22.14 3.31 -15.57
N ARG A 81 23.45 3.48 -15.59
CA ARG A 81 24.19 4.48 -14.79
C ARG A 81 23.89 5.93 -15.20
N SER A 82 23.26 6.17 -16.34
CA SER A 82 22.77 7.50 -16.71
C SER A 82 21.55 7.91 -15.87
N ARG A 83 20.78 6.94 -15.41
CA ARG A 83 19.57 7.13 -14.60
C ARG A 83 19.78 6.81 -13.11
N VAL A 84 20.67 5.86 -12.80
CA VAL A 84 21.02 5.47 -11.43
C VAL A 84 22.55 5.56 -11.30
N PRO A 85 23.10 6.75 -11.06
CA PRO A 85 24.55 7.00 -11.12
C PRO A 85 25.34 6.43 -9.92
N PHE A 86 24.72 5.60 -9.09
CA PHE A 86 25.35 4.97 -7.92
C PHE A 86 24.88 3.53 -7.76
N ASP A 87 25.57 2.77 -6.91
CA ASP A 87 25.14 1.43 -6.50
C ASP A 87 24.22 1.56 -5.28
N GLU A 88 22.91 1.43 -5.55
CA GLU A 88 21.89 1.60 -4.52
C GLU A 88 21.93 0.49 -3.47
N ALA A 89 22.17 -0.75 -3.88
CA ALA A 89 22.24 -1.88 -2.95
C ALA A 89 23.47 -1.77 -2.04
N ALA A 90 24.62 -1.35 -2.59
CA ALA A 90 25.83 -1.11 -1.80
C ALA A 90 25.62 0.05 -0.81
N LEU A 91 25.04 1.16 -1.25
CA LEU A 91 24.74 2.28 -0.36
C LEU A 91 23.74 1.91 0.73
N ALA A 92 22.70 1.15 0.39
CA ALA A 92 21.75 0.66 1.38
C ALA A 92 22.43 -0.21 2.45
N ALA A 93 23.36 -1.09 2.05
CA ALA A 93 24.15 -1.90 2.97
C ALA A 93 25.06 -1.03 3.87
N GLU A 94 25.71 0.00 3.32
CA GLU A 94 26.51 0.97 4.07
C GLU A 94 25.69 1.70 5.14
N LEU A 95 24.42 2.00 4.82
CA LEU A 95 23.48 2.68 5.72
C LEU A 95 22.77 1.72 6.69
N GLY A 96 23.02 0.42 6.61
CA GLY A 96 22.35 -0.59 7.44
C GLY A 96 20.88 -0.81 7.09
N LEU A 97 20.47 -0.50 5.85
CA LEU A 97 19.11 -0.71 5.37
C LEU A 97 18.92 -2.13 4.85
N ASP A 98 17.77 -2.76 5.14
CA ASP A 98 17.36 -4.01 4.51
C ASP A 98 16.92 -3.73 3.06
N TYR A 99 17.75 -4.10 2.08
CA TYR A 99 17.50 -3.85 0.68
C TYR A 99 16.89 -5.07 0.00
N ARG A 100 15.72 -4.88 -0.60
CA ARG A 100 14.97 -5.91 -1.33
C ARG A 100 14.63 -5.45 -2.73
N ALA A 101 14.88 -6.32 -3.71
CA ALA A 101 14.44 -6.11 -5.09
C ALA A 101 13.23 -7.01 -5.39
N HIS A 102 12.16 -6.41 -5.88
CA HIS A 102 10.97 -7.10 -6.39
C HIS A 102 10.53 -6.44 -7.70
N PRO A 103 11.17 -6.76 -8.82
CA PRO A 103 10.92 -6.10 -10.10
C PRO A 103 9.45 -6.17 -10.52
N ILE A 104 8.93 -5.08 -11.05
CA ILE A 104 7.60 -5.00 -11.69
C ILE A 104 7.77 -4.20 -12.97
N ASP A 105 7.50 -4.79 -14.14
CA ASP A 105 7.56 -4.13 -15.45
C ASP A 105 6.28 -4.33 -16.29
N GLY A 106 5.34 -5.13 -15.80
CA GLY A 106 4.10 -5.46 -16.48
C GLY A 106 4.25 -6.51 -17.59
N LYS A 107 5.45 -7.08 -17.79
CA LYS A 107 5.76 -8.08 -18.82
C LYS A 107 6.37 -9.34 -18.19
N ALA A 108 7.70 -9.37 -18.05
CA ALA A 108 8.40 -10.47 -17.38
C ALA A 108 8.10 -10.51 -15.88
N HIS A 109 7.84 -9.37 -15.28
CA HIS A 109 7.50 -9.18 -13.88
C HIS A 109 6.12 -8.54 -13.77
N PRO A 110 5.03 -9.34 -13.77
CA PRO A 110 3.67 -8.81 -13.87
C PRO A 110 3.22 -8.12 -12.59
N PHE A 111 2.26 -7.20 -12.73
CA PHE A 111 1.45 -6.75 -11.61
C PHE A 111 0.63 -7.94 -11.09
N SER A 112 0.79 -8.30 -9.82
CA SER A 112 0.19 -9.53 -9.29
C SER A 112 -0.11 -9.44 -7.79
N PRO A 113 -1.02 -10.27 -7.27
CA PRO A 113 -1.22 -10.40 -5.83
C PRO A 113 0.05 -10.75 -5.07
N ALA A 114 0.96 -11.55 -5.68
CA ALA A 114 2.24 -11.91 -5.08
C ALA A 114 3.16 -10.69 -4.84
N ALA A 115 3.13 -9.69 -5.72
CA ALA A 115 3.86 -8.44 -5.51
C ALA A 115 3.30 -7.66 -4.30
N VAL A 116 1.98 -7.66 -4.11
CA VAL A 116 1.34 -7.03 -2.94
C VAL A 116 1.70 -7.77 -1.65
N ASP A 117 1.75 -9.09 -1.70
CA ASP A 117 2.14 -9.92 -0.55
C ASP A 117 3.63 -9.71 -0.19
N ALA A 118 4.51 -9.59 -1.19
CA ALA A 118 5.93 -9.25 -0.98
C ALA A 118 6.10 -7.86 -0.33
N PHE A 119 5.29 -6.88 -0.73
CA PHE A 119 5.24 -5.57 -0.09
C PHE A 119 4.79 -5.67 1.38
N ALA A 120 3.69 -6.39 1.64
CA ALA A 120 3.18 -6.61 2.99
C ALA A 120 4.22 -7.29 3.88
N GLU A 121 4.93 -8.29 3.37
CA GLU A 121 6.02 -8.97 4.06
C GLU A 121 7.19 -8.02 4.36
N ALA A 122 7.62 -7.22 3.39
CA ALA A 122 8.69 -6.24 3.59
C ALA A 122 8.32 -5.22 4.67
N LEU A 123 7.08 -4.72 4.67
CA LEU A 123 6.57 -3.79 5.69
C LEU A 123 6.50 -4.45 7.07
N ALA A 124 6.04 -5.69 7.17
CA ALA A 124 5.93 -6.41 8.43
C ALA A 124 7.30 -6.68 9.08
N ARG A 125 8.33 -6.90 8.27
CA ARG A 125 9.71 -7.12 8.73
C ARG A 125 10.50 -5.83 8.96
N SER A 126 10.03 -4.70 8.45
CA SER A 126 10.70 -3.41 8.63
C SER A 126 10.62 -2.96 10.09
N GLU A 127 11.76 -2.70 10.71
CA GLU A 127 11.83 -2.15 12.07
C GLU A 127 11.41 -0.68 12.12
N GLY A 128 11.63 0.06 11.03
CA GLY A 128 11.27 1.46 10.86
C GLY A 128 10.27 1.67 9.75
N LYS A 129 10.56 2.64 8.86
CA LYS A 129 9.75 2.90 7.66
C LYS A 129 10.23 2.05 6.49
N LEU A 130 9.28 1.57 5.68
CA LEU A 130 9.54 0.95 4.38
C LEU A 130 9.54 2.04 3.30
N LEU A 131 10.64 2.19 2.59
CA LEU A 131 10.70 2.91 1.32
C LEU A 131 10.35 1.94 0.20
N VAL A 132 9.32 2.25 -0.59
CA VAL A 132 9.04 1.58 -1.86
C VAL A 132 9.23 2.58 -3.00
N HIS A 133 10.02 2.21 -4.00
CA HIS A 133 10.28 3.08 -5.14
C HIS A 133 10.35 2.34 -6.47
N CYS A 134 10.24 3.12 -7.54
CA CYS A 134 10.48 2.69 -8.91
C CYS A 134 11.18 3.82 -9.68
N ALA A 135 11.06 3.88 -11.02
CA ALA A 135 11.69 4.95 -11.79
C ALA A 135 11.02 6.33 -11.56
N THR A 136 9.68 6.36 -11.53
CA THR A 136 8.88 7.60 -11.50
C THR A 136 7.90 7.70 -10.33
N GLY A 137 7.86 6.69 -9.46
CA GLY A 137 6.89 6.59 -8.37
C GLY A 137 5.58 5.88 -8.74
N VAL A 138 5.28 5.70 -10.04
CA VAL A 138 4.01 5.15 -10.52
C VAL A 138 3.78 3.73 -10.01
N ARG A 139 4.70 2.80 -10.31
CA ARG A 139 4.60 1.40 -9.87
C ARG A 139 4.55 1.28 -8.35
N ALA A 140 5.33 2.10 -7.66
CA ALA A 140 5.36 2.15 -6.20
C ALA A 140 4.02 2.63 -5.62
N GLY A 141 3.42 3.67 -6.21
CA GLY A 141 2.11 4.16 -5.83
C GLY A 141 1.02 3.11 -6.07
N TRP A 142 1.03 2.43 -7.21
CA TRP A 142 0.07 1.37 -7.50
C TRP A 142 0.17 0.20 -6.53
N LEU A 143 1.39 -0.20 -6.19
CA LEU A 143 1.62 -1.27 -5.22
C LEU A 143 1.12 -0.88 -3.83
N TYR A 144 1.36 0.38 -3.41
CA TYR A 144 0.81 0.92 -2.16
C TYR A 144 -0.72 0.93 -2.17
N ALA A 145 -1.37 1.41 -3.24
CA ALA A 145 -2.84 1.43 -3.34
C ALA A 145 -3.43 0.03 -3.26
N ALA A 146 -2.84 -0.93 -3.98
CA ALA A 146 -3.28 -2.32 -3.92
C ALA A 146 -3.13 -2.93 -2.52
N TYR A 147 -2.03 -2.63 -1.82
CA TYR A 147 -1.83 -3.01 -0.43
C TYR A 147 -2.88 -2.39 0.50
N ALA A 148 -3.17 -1.10 0.36
CA ALA A 148 -4.17 -0.41 1.18
C ALA A 148 -5.56 -1.01 1.02
N VAL A 149 -5.95 -1.34 -0.23
CA VAL A 149 -7.23 -2.00 -0.50
C VAL A 149 -7.26 -3.42 0.06
N LYS A 150 -6.23 -4.24 -0.23
CA LYS A 150 -6.21 -5.67 0.12
C LYS A 150 -6.03 -5.91 1.62
N HIS A 151 -5.17 -5.14 2.27
CA HIS A 151 -4.73 -5.41 3.66
C HIS A 151 -5.22 -4.39 4.69
N GLN A 152 -5.59 -3.19 4.28
CA GLN A 152 -6.07 -2.15 5.20
C GLN A 152 -7.57 -1.89 5.10
N GLY A 153 -8.27 -2.49 4.11
CA GLY A 153 -9.71 -2.30 3.91
C GLY A 153 -10.08 -0.89 3.44
N VAL A 154 -9.12 -0.17 2.84
CA VAL A 154 -9.37 1.14 2.22
C VAL A 154 -10.18 0.94 0.94
N SER A 155 -11.12 1.84 0.63
CA SER A 155 -11.83 1.78 -0.63
C SER A 155 -10.89 2.02 -1.82
N PRO A 156 -11.14 1.42 -3.00
CA PRO A 156 -10.35 1.69 -4.20
C PRO A 156 -10.27 3.17 -4.54
N GLU A 157 -11.37 3.90 -4.39
CA GLU A 157 -11.48 5.33 -4.67
C GLU A 157 -10.60 6.16 -3.72
N ASP A 158 -10.59 5.82 -2.42
CA ASP A 158 -9.78 6.52 -1.42
C ASP A 158 -8.29 6.20 -1.60
N ALA A 159 -7.96 4.94 -1.91
CA ALA A 159 -6.60 4.54 -2.20
C ALA A 159 -6.04 5.30 -3.41
N LEU A 160 -6.83 5.43 -4.49
CA LEU A 160 -6.47 6.21 -5.68
C LEU A 160 -6.35 7.70 -5.35
N ARG A 161 -7.30 8.25 -4.60
CA ARG A 161 -7.28 9.67 -4.19
C ARG A 161 -6.02 10.01 -3.39
N SER A 162 -5.54 9.11 -2.55
CA SER A 162 -4.32 9.31 -1.77
C SER A 162 -3.06 9.43 -2.64
N LEU A 163 -3.10 8.91 -3.87
CA LEU A 163 -2.02 8.99 -4.85
C LEU A 163 -2.13 10.18 -5.80
N ALA A 164 -3.17 11.00 -5.71
CA ALA A 164 -3.36 12.15 -6.60
C ALA A 164 -2.11 13.03 -6.78
N PRO A 165 -1.29 13.29 -5.74
CA PRO A 165 -0.05 14.05 -5.89
C PRO A 165 0.99 13.39 -6.81
N LEU A 166 0.90 12.08 -7.05
CA LEU A 166 1.79 11.34 -7.95
C LEU A 166 1.28 11.31 -9.40
N GLY A 167 0.04 11.71 -9.66
CA GLY A 167 -0.50 11.92 -11.00
C GLY A 167 -0.76 10.67 -11.83
N HIS A 168 -1.35 9.60 -11.29
CA HIS A 168 -1.36 8.29 -11.95
C HIS A 168 -2.71 7.76 -12.37
N TRP A 169 -2.78 7.31 -13.63
CA TRP A 169 -3.88 6.64 -14.30
C TRP A 169 -3.41 5.76 -15.45
N PRO A 170 -4.10 4.68 -15.80
CA PRO A 170 -5.00 3.83 -15.03
C PRO A 170 -4.21 2.85 -14.15
N LEU A 171 -4.87 2.32 -13.11
CA LEU A 171 -4.26 1.44 -12.14
C LEU A 171 -4.67 -0.03 -12.42
N PRO A 172 -3.75 -0.99 -12.48
CA PRO A 172 -4.09 -2.42 -12.60
C PRO A 172 -4.53 -3.02 -11.26
N LEU A 173 -5.48 -2.37 -10.57
CA LEU A 173 -5.81 -2.67 -9.18
C LEU A 173 -6.47 -4.05 -9.03
N GLU A 174 -7.40 -4.43 -9.92
CA GLU A 174 -7.99 -5.77 -9.93
C GLU A 174 -6.94 -6.87 -10.10
N GLN A 175 -6.01 -6.66 -11.04
CA GLN A 175 -4.92 -7.61 -11.29
C GLN A 175 -4.00 -7.75 -10.07
N MET A 176 -3.73 -6.64 -9.37
CA MET A 176 -2.84 -6.63 -8.20
C MET A 176 -3.51 -7.16 -6.94
N THR A 177 -4.77 -6.85 -6.72
CA THR A 177 -5.51 -7.29 -5.53
C THR A 177 -6.10 -8.69 -5.67
N GLY A 178 -6.40 -9.10 -6.91
CA GLY A 178 -7.20 -10.29 -7.21
C GLY A 178 -8.68 -10.13 -6.83
N LEU A 179 -9.13 -8.91 -6.54
CA LEU A 179 -10.49 -8.60 -6.14
C LEU A 179 -11.24 -7.97 -7.32
N PRO A 180 -12.51 -8.35 -7.59
CA PRO A 180 -13.33 -7.64 -8.55
C PRO A 180 -13.67 -6.25 -7.99
N LEU A 181 -13.35 -5.20 -8.73
CA LEU A 181 -13.65 -3.82 -8.36
C LEU A 181 -14.91 -3.36 -9.07
N ARG A 182 -15.91 -2.93 -8.31
CA ARG A 182 -17.07 -2.23 -8.85
C ARG A 182 -16.82 -0.73 -8.68
N LEU A 183 -16.70 -0.02 -9.78
CA LEU A 183 -16.76 1.43 -9.81
C LEU A 183 -18.23 1.83 -9.83
N GLU A 184 -18.73 2.38 -8.74
CA GLU A 184 -20.03 3.04 -8.73
C GLU A 184 -19.81 4.48 -9.19
N LEU A 185 -20.33 4.82 -10.36
CA LEU A 185 -20.40 6.21 -10.79
C LEU A 185 -21.47 6.86 -9.91
N LYS A 186 -21.06 7.76 -9.02
CA LYS A 186 -22.03 8.67 -8.39
C LYS A 186 -22.65 9.51 -9.51
N SER A 187 -23.94 9.43 -9.68
CA SER A 187 -24.68 10.41 -10.49
C SER A 187 -24.59 11.75 -9.76
N ASP A 188 -24.25 12.82 -10.47
CA ASP A 188 -24.19 14.18 -9.96
C ASP A 188 -25.57 14.79 -9.64
N ASP A 189 -26.62 13.97 -9.50
CA ASP A 189 -27.99 14.38 -9.35
C ASP A 189 -28.53 14.35 -7.91
N GLU A 190 -27.65 14.26 -6.88
CA GLU A 190 -28.06 14.37 -5.48
C GLU A 190 -27.35 15.54 -4.78
N ASP A 191 -27.76 16.76 -5.14
CA ASP A 191 -27.63 17.97 -4.31
C ASP A 191 -28.99 18.72 -4.24
#